data_ca1aa1bff94790616b79ee0eb6e3532c
#
_entry.id   ca1aa1bff94790616b79ee0eb6e3532c
#
_cell.length_a   1.000
_cell.length_b   1.000
_cell.length_c   1.000
_cell.angle_alpha   90.00
_cell.angle_beta   90.00
_cell.angle_gamma   90.00
#
_symmetry.space_group_name_H-M   'P 1'
#
loop_
_entity.id
_entity.type
_entity.pdbx_description
1 polymer ?
#
loop_
_entity_poly.entity_id
_entity_poly.type
_entity_poly.pdbx_seq_one_letter_code
_entity_poly.pdbx_strand_id
1 'polypeptide(L)'
;MFAFGAAISLSSILLEPPWSYVVFYAGIVFDMAALLLNRRLHVVPAHTPHLVERVGLLTIIMLGESVISISAALADIAWNPSNVVAAVSGFVMVSAIWWIYYDSLHLLEQRKFKTGHSILYSHFFLFVGLAILASLIRHAILGDLDPGDFRQLAAVGTVLFFLGKQYGYYGRSLSCDLTYGPTPPPCSR
;
A
#
# COMPACT_ATOMS: atom_id res chain seq x y z
N MET A 1 14.19 1.11 18.24
CA MET A 1 13.69 -0.04 17.47
C MET A 1 13.86 0.19 15.98
N PHE A 2 13.35 1.28 15.40
CA PHE A 2 13.53 1.58 13.95
C PHE A 2 14.99 1.69 13.51
N ALA A 3 15.90 2.14 14.38
CA ALA A 3 17.33 2.20 14.07
C ALA A 3 17.96 0.81 13.85
N PHE A 4 17.42 -0.24 14.44
CA PHE A 4 17.93 -1.61 14.24
C PHE A 4 17.52 -2.16 12.88
N GLY A 5 16.27 -2.01 12.47
CA GLY A 5 15.82 -2.43 11.15
C GLY A 5 16.52 -1.64 10.04
N ALA A 6 16.67 -0.32 10.22
CA ALA A 6 17.45 0.51 9.32
C ALA A 6 18.92 0.05 9.22
N ALA A 7 19.56 -0.30 10.35
CA ALA A 7 20.94 -0.81 10.36
C ALA A 7 21.04 -2.17 9.63
N ILE A 8 20.04 -3.06 9.81
CA ILE A 8 19.98 -4.33 9.09
C ILE A 8 19.83 -4.08 7.59
N SER A 9 18.90 -3.20 7.17
CA SER A 9 18.72 -2.87 5.77
C SER A 9 19.95 -2.21 5.14
N LEU A 10 20.65 -1.34 5.89
CA LEU A 10 21.90 -0.72 5.42
C LEU A 10 23.04 -1.73 5.30
N SER A 11 23.10 -2.74 6.17
CA SER A 11 24.14 -3.79 6.08
C SER A 11 24.02 -4.62 4.80
N SER A 12 22.86 -4.62 4.14
CA SER A 12 22.66 -5.29 2.85
C SER A 12 23.57 -4.77 1.73
N ILE A 13 24.04 -3.52 1.83
CA ILE A 13 24.97 -2.90 0.88
C ILE A 13 26.35 -3.62 0.87
N LEU A 14 26.71 -4.26 1.97
CA LEU A 14 27.98 -4.97 2.13
C LEU A 14 27.94 -6.42 1.61
N LEU A 15 26.78 -6.88 1.15
CA LEU A 15 26.55 -8.27 0.74
C LEU A 15 26.32 -8.36 -0.77
N GLU A 16 26.77 -9.45 -1.37
CA GLU A 16 26.50 -9.75 -2.77
C GLU A 16 25.10 -10.39 -2.98
N PRO A 17 24.47 -10.19 -4.16
CA PRO A 17 23.25 -10.89 -4.52
C PRO A 17 23.44 -12.43 -4.47
N PRO A 18 22.45 -13.22 -4.00
CA PRO A 18 21.09 -12.84 -3.61
C PRO A 18 20.93 -12.39 -2.14
N TRP A 19 21.97 -12.51 -1.32
CA TRP A 19 21.89 -12.26 0.14
C TRP A 19 21.60 -10.80 0.47
N SER A 20 22.04 -9.85 -0.36
CA SER A 20 21.74 -8.42 -0.17
C SER A 20 20.23 -8.16 -0.17
N TYR A 21 19.48 -8.78 -1.08
CA TYR A 21 18.02 -8.64 -1.12
C TYR A 21 17.35 -9.24 0.11
N VAL A 22 17.79 -10.42 0.54
CA VAL A 22 17.23 -11.11 1.72
C VAL A 22 17.42 -10.24 2.97
N VAL A 23 18.62 -9.71 3.19
CA VAL A 23 18.93 -8.88 4.38
C VAL A 23 18.18 -7.54 4.31
N PHE A 24 18.08 -6.93 3.13
CA PHE A 24 17.31 -5.69 2.95
C PHE A 24 15.84 -5.86 3.34
N TYR A 25 15.18 -6.88 2.80
CA TYR A 25 13.77 -7.14 3.12
C TYR A 25 13.58 -7.63 4.57
N ALA A 26 14.53 -8.38 5.12
CA ALA A 26 14.50 -8.78 6.52
C ALA A 26 14.50 -7.59 7.48
N GLY A 27 15.25 -6.52 7.18
CA GLY A 27 15.23 -5.27 7.94
C GLY A 27 13.86 -4.59 7.93
N ILE A 28 13.21 -4.53 6.77
CA ILE A 28 11.86 -3.97 6.63
C ILE A 28 10.83 -4.80 7.41
N VAL A 29 10.88 -6.14 7.26
CA VAL A 29 9.98 -7.06 7.99
C VAL A 29 10.21 -6.94 9.51
N PHE A 30 11.46 -6.79 9.95
CA PHE A 30 11.79 -6.58 11.36
C PHE A 30 11.15 -5.30 11.91
N ASP A 31 11.26 -4.17 11.21
CA ASP A 31 10.66 -2.91 11.64
C ASP A 31 9.13 -2.98 11.68
N MET A 32 8.52 -3.67 10.71
CA MET A 32 7.08 -3.92 10.73
C MET A 32 6.65 -4.81 11.90
N ALA A 33 7.37 -5.91 12.14
CA ALA A 33 7.10 -6.80 13.26
C ALA A 33 7.30 -6.09 14.60
N ALA A 34 8.35 -5.27 14.73
CA ALA A 34 8.62 -4.47 15.90
C ALA A 34 7.48 -3.50 16.23
N LEU A 35 6.86 -2.92 15.21
CA LEU A 35 5.70 -2.05 15.37
C LEU A 35 4.47 -2.84 15.88
N LEU A 36 4.24 -4.06 15.38
CA LEU A 36 3.16 -4.95 15.82
C LEU A 36 3.35 -5.44 17.26
N LEU A 37 4.59 -5.77 17.65
CA LEU A 37 4.88 -6.29 18.98
C LEU A 37 4.95 -5.20 20.06
N ASN A 38 5.06 -3.93 19.68
CA ASN A 38 5.17 -2.84 20.64
C ASN A 38 3.82 -2.49 21.26
N ARG A 39 3.49 -3.19 22.34
CA ARG A 39 2.25 -2.98 23.12
C ARG A 39 2.06 -1.55 23.63
N ARG A 40 3.12 -0.77 23.82
CA ARG A 40 3.02 0.63 24.29
C ARG A 40 2.35 1.54 23.28
N LEU A 41 2.47 1.26 21.99
CA LEU A 41 1.82 2.04 20.93
C LEU A 41 0.30 1.80 20.86
N HIS A 42 -0.19 0.68 21.43
CA HIS A 42 -1.63 0.41 21.50
C HIS A 42 -2.39 1.29 22.51
N VAL A 43 -1.66 1.96 23.40
CA VAL A 43 -2.23 2.81 24.46
C VAL A 43 -2.37 4.27 24.02
N VAL A 44 -1.62 4.69 22.99
CA VAL A 44 -1.65 6.08 22.52
C VAL A 44 -2.90 6.27 21.65
N PRO A 45 -3.86 7.14 22.07
CA PRO A 45 -5.04 7.44 21.26
C PRO A 45 -4.59 8.15 19.97
N ALA A 46 -4.92 7.55 18.83
CA ALA A 46 -4.64 8.16 17.55
C ALA A 46 -5.67 9.26 17.25
N HIS A 47 -5.21 10.42 16.86
CA HIS A 47 -6.08 11.46 16.33
C HIS A 47 -6.46 11.09 14.88
N THR A 48 -7.54 10.31 14.75
CA THR A 48 -7.99 9.68 13.51
C THR A 48 -8.07 10.65 12.32
N PRO A 49 -8.66 11.85 12.44
CA PRO A 49 -8.76 12.78 11.31
C PRO A 49 -7.40 13.14 10.72
N HIS A 50 -6.43 13.52 11.57
CA HIS A 50 -5.08 13.84 11.10
C HIS A 50 -4.34 12.66 10.48
N LEU A 51 -4.57 11.44 10.98
CA LEU A 51 -3.95 10.25 10.40
C LEU A 51 -4.54 9.95 9.03
N VAL A 52 -5.86 10.02 8.87
CA VAL A 52 -6.57 9.81 7.60
C VAL A 52 -6.14 10.85 6.57
N GLU A 53 -6.03 12.12 6.96
CA GLU A 53 -5.53 13.19 6.10
C GLU A 53 -4.11 12.88 5.58
N ARG A 54 -3.19 12.48 6.47
CA ARG A 54 -1.80 12.16 6.10
C ARG A 54 -1.69 10.97 5.16
N VAL A 55 -2.45 9.89 5.40
CA VAL A 55 -2.42 8.74 4.48
C VAL A 55 -3.10 9.07 3.14
N GLY A 56 -4.10 9.95 3.14
CA GLY A 56 -4.69 10.49 1.92
C GLY A 56 -3.66 11.27 1.09
N LEU A 57 -2.91 12.19 1.72
CA LEU A 57 -1.84 12.93 1.03
C LEU A 57 -0.75 11.99 0.48
N LEU A 58 -0.35 10.97 1.26
CA LEU A 58 0.63 10.00 0.78
C LEU A 58 0.09 9.19 -0.41
N THR A 59 -1.21 8.88 -0.43
CA THR A 59 -1.85 8.23 -1.58
C THR A 59 -1.79 9.08 -2.84
N ILE A 60 -2.01 10.41 -2.74
CA ILE A 60 -1.86 11.33 -3.88
C ILE A 60 -0.42 11.30 -4.42
N ILE A 61 0.57 11.30 -3.53
CA ILE A 61 1.98 11.23 -3.93
C ILE A 61 2.26 9.93 -4.69
N MET A 62 1.78 8.79 -4.20
CA MET A 62 1.95 7.48 -4.86
C MET A 62 1.24 7.41 -6.22
N LEU A 63 0.06 8.01 -6.34
CA LEU A 63 -0.63 8.11 -7.63
C LEU A 63 0.09 9.06 -8.59
N GLY A 64 0.64 10.16 -8.09
CA GLY A 64 1.48 11.08 -8.87
C GLY A 64 2.73 10.39 -9.41
N GLU A 65 3.39 9.56 -8.61
CA GLU A 65 4.53 8.74 -9.03
C GLU A 65 4.14 7.78 -10.17
N SER A 66 2.94 7.21 -10.10
CA SER A 66 2.41 6.35 -11.18
C SER A 66 2.27 7.12 -12.51
N VAL A 67 1.80 8.37 -12.47
CA VAL A 67 1.68 9.23 -13.66
C VAL A 67 3.06 9.63 -14.20
N ILE A 68 4.02 9.93 -13.31
CA ILE A 68 5.40 10.22 -13.70
C ILE A 68 6.04 9.01 -14.38
N SER A 69 5.81 7.80 -13.85
CA SER A 69 6.31 6.56 -14.43
C SER A 69 5.77 6.30 -15.84
N ILE A 70 4.48 6.61 -16.10
CA ILE A 70 3.88 6.54 -17.45
C ILE A 70 4.60 7.52 -18.39
N SER A 71 4.78 8.77 -17.95
CA SER A 71 5.40 9.81 -18.75
C SER A 71 6.87 9.49 -19.07
N ALA A 72 7.60 8.98 -18.08
CA ALA A 72 9.00 8.57 -18.27
C ALA A 72 9.12 7.39 -19.24
N ALA A 73 8.25 6.37 -19.10
CA ALA A 73 8.25 5.23 -20.02
C ALA A 73 7.99 5.66 -21.49
N LEU A 74 7.10 6.62 -21.72
CA LEU A 74 6.79 7.15 -23.05
C LEU A 74 7.91 8.01 -23.63
N ALA A 75 8.75 8.63 -22.81
CA ALA A 75 9.87 9.44 -23.25
C ALA A 75 11.01 8.60 -23.86
N ASP A 76 11.17 7.35 -23.42
CA ASP A 76 12.27 6.47 -23.75
C ASP A 76 11.99 5.58 -24.98
N ILE A 77 10.78 5.60 -25.53
CA ILE A 77 10.35 4.69 -26.59
C ILE A 77 9.80 5.40 -27.82
N ALA A 78 9.88 4.73 -28.98
CA ALA A 78 9.19 5.18 -30.17
C ALA A 78 7.68 5.05 -30.03
N TRP A 79 6.94 6.09 -30.39
CA TRP A 79 5.49 6.11 -30.30
C TRP A 79 4.87 5.16 -31.33
N ASN A 80 4.15 4.20 -30.85
CA ASN A 80 3.34 3.28 -31.64
C ASN A 80 1.95 3.11 -31.03
N PRO A 81 0.95 2.63 -31.75
CA PRO A 81 -0.43 2.49 -31.24
C PRO A 81 -0.52 1.62 -29.98
N SER A 82 0.28 0.58 -29.86
CA SER A 82 0.29 -0.31 -28.70
C SER A 82 0.72 0.41 -27.44
N ASN A 83 1.82 1.18 -27.52
CA ASN A 83 2.36 1.91 -26.35
C ASN A 83 1.41 3.03 -25.91
N VAL A 84 0.77 3.69 -26.88
CA VAL A 84 -0.24 4.73 -26.59
C VAL A 84 -1.46 4.12 -25.90
N VAL A 85 -1.95 2.98 -26.37
CA VAL A 85 -3.08 2.27 -25.74
C VAL A 85 -2.70 1.83 -24.32
N ALA A 86 -1.50 1.29 -24.11
CA ALA A 86 -1.02 0.91 -22.79
C ALA A 86 -0.94 2.12 -21.84
N ALA A 87 -0.41 3.25 -22.30
CA ALA A 87 -0.31 4.47 -21.49
C ALA A 87 -1.68 5.04 -21.12
N VAL A 88 -2.60 5.12 -22.08
CA VAL A 88 -3.99 5.58 -21.84
C VAL A 88 -4.70 4.65 -20.86
N SER A 89 -4.57 3.34 -21.05
CA SER A 89 -5.14 2.34 -20.12
C SER A 89 -4.56 2.47 -18.72
N GLY A 90 -3.25 2.70 -18.60
CA GLY A 90 -2.58 2.95 -17.33
C GLY A 90 -3.10 4.21 -16.64
N PHE A 91 -3.25 5.31 -17.39
CA PHE A 91 -3.81 6.55 -16.85
C PHE A 91 -5.27 6.40 -16.38
N VAL A 92 -6.10 5.69 -17.15
CA VAL A 92 -7.47 5.36 -16.76
C VAL A 92 -7.48 4.51 -15.48
N MET A 93 -6.59 3.53 -15.37
CA MET A 93 -6.46 2.69 -14.16
C MET A 93 -6.07 3.54 -12.94
N VAL A 94 -5.08 4.42 -13.04
CA VAL A 94 -4.67 5.33 -11.95
C VAL A 94 -5.83 6.23 -11.53
N SER A 95 -6.58 6.76 -12.49
CA SER A 95 -7.77 7.60 -12.24
C SER A 95 -8.89 6.82 -11.55
N ALA A 96 -9.12 5.57 -11.95
CA ALA A 96 -10.11 4.70 -11.31
C ALA A 96 -9.71 4.35 -9.87
N ILE A 97 -8.43 4.07 -9.62
CA ILE A 97 -7.89 3.83 -8.28
C ILE A 97 -8.07 5.07 -7.40
N TRP A 98 -7.75 6.25 -7.93
CA TRP A 98 -7.99 7.52 -7.24
C TRP A 98 -9.46 7.65 -6.82
N TRP A 99 -10.38 7.45 -7.76
CA TRP A 99 -11.82 7.54 -7.49
C TRP A 99 -12.26 6.55 -6.40
N ILE A 100 -11.91 5.27 -6.56
CA ILE A 100 -12.27 4.20 -5.62
C ILE A 100 -11.70 4.46 -4.21
N TYR A 101 -10.50 5.04 -4.12
CA TYR A 101 -9.87 5.35 -2.85
C TYR A 101 -10.58 6.51 -2.15
N TYR A 102 -10.74 7.65 -2.84
CA TYR A 102 -11.31 8.85 -2.23
C TYR A 102 -12.80 8.76 -1.96
N ASP A 103 -13.55 8.03 -2.78
CA ASP A 103 -14.95 7.74 -2.53
C ASP A 103 -15.17 7.02 -1.19
N SER A 104 -14.21 6.19 -0.78
CA SER A 104 -14.26 5.46 0.49
C SER A 104 -13.57 6.17 1.67
N LEU A 105 -12.74 7.19 1.42
CA LEU A 105 -11.93 7.84 2.46
C LEU A 105 -12.80 8.56 3.50
N HIS A 106 -13.85 9.25 3.07
CA HIS A 106 -14.78 9.96 3.95
C HIS A 106 -15.48 9.03 4.93
N LEU A 107 -15.66 7.74 4.58
CA LEU A 107 -16.21 6.73 5.48
C LEU A 107 -15.24 6.38 6.62
N LEU A 108 -13.94 6.48 6.37
CA LEU A 108 -12.89 6.28 7.37
C LEU A 108 -12.82 7.46 8.36
N GLU A 109 -13.00 8.69 7.89
CA GLU A 109 -13.00 9.89 8.76
C GLU A 109 -14.11 9.86 9.81
N GLN A 110 -15.27 9.33 9.44
CA GLN A 110 -16.42 9.22 10.35
C GLN A 110 -16.25 8.12 11.41
N ARG A 111 -15.24 7.26 11.28
CA ARG A 111 -14.99 6.16 12.19
C ARG A 111 -14.04 6.54 13.32
N LYS A 112 -14.43 6.24 14.54
CA LYS A 112 -13.57 6.36 15.72
C LYS A 112 -12.71 5.08 15.85
N PHE A 113 -11.44 5.17 15.51
CA PHE A 113 -10.48 4.09 15.75
C PHE A 113 -9.89 4.23 17.15
N LYS A 114 -9.83 3.13 17.89
CA LYS A 114 -9.17 3.11 19.21
C LYS A 114 -7.65 3.29 19.07
N THR A 115 -7.09 2.79 18.00
CA THR A 115 -5.65 2.86 17.70
C THR A 115 -5.42 3.12 16.21
N GLY A 116 -4.33 3.85 15.87
CA GLY A 116 -3.96 4.13 14.48
C GLY A 116 -3.37 2.93 13.70
N HIS A 117 -3.11 1.81 14.36
CA HIS A 117 -2.43 0.66 13.76
C HIS A 117 -3.21 0.06 12.58
N SER A 118 -4.53 -0.08 12.72
CA SER A 118 -5.38 -0.62 11.65
C SER A 118 -5.28 0.22 10.37
N ILE A 119 -5.27 1.56 10.51
CA ILE A 119 -5.13 2.48 9.38
C ILE A 119 -3.73 2.34 8.78
N LEU A 120 -2.69 2.28 9.60
CA LEU A 120 -1.30 2.20 9.13
C LEU A 120 -1.04 0.92 8.33
N TYR A 121 -1.45 -0.24 8.86
CA TYR A 121 -1.24 -1.52 8.18
C TYR A 121 -2.10 -1.68 6.93
N SER A 122 -3.34 -1.21 6.96
CA SER A 122 -4.19 -1.23 5.76
C SER A 122 -3.54 -0.44 4.63
N HIS A 123 -3.02 0.76 4.93
CA HIS A 123 -2.37 1.60 3.92
C HIS A 123 -1.02 1.06 3.49
N PHE A 124 -0.29 0.32 4.34
CA PHE A 124 0.93 -0.35 3.92
C PHE A 124 0.67 -1.32 2.77
N PHE A 125 -0.29 -2.24 2.91
CA PHE A 125 -0.64 -3.18 1.84
C PHE A 125 -1.17 -2.46 0.59
N LEU A 126 -1.96 -1.40 0.80
CA LEU A 126 -2.48 -0.57 -0.27
C LEU A 126 -1.34 0.07 -1.07
N PHE A 127 -0.33 0.65 -0.41
CA PHE A 127 0.79 1.30 -1.08
C PHE A 127 1.71 0.30 -1.78
N VAL A 128 1.95 -0.87 -1.21
CA VAL A 128 2.69 -1.93 -1.88
C VAL A 128 1.94 -2.37 -3.15
N GLY A 129 0.63 -2.54 -3.07
CA GLY A 129 -0.21 -2.83 -4.24
C GLY A 129 -0.13 -1.75 -5.31
N LEU A 130 -0.21 -0.46 -4.92
CA LEU A 130 -0.06 0.68 -5.84
C LEU A 130 1.31 0.71 -6.52
N ALA A 131 2.38 0.48 -5.77
CA ALA A 131 3.74 0.46 -6.33
C ALA A 131 3.91 -0.66 -7.37
N ILE A 132 3.37 -1.85 -7.10
CA ILE A 132 3.38 -2.97 -8.06
C ILE A 132 2.57 -2.60 -9.31
N LEU A 133 1.38 -2.01 -9.16
CA LEU A 133 0.53 -1.61 -10.28
C LEU A 133 1.19 -0.50 -11.11
N ALA A 134 1.86 0.47 -10.48
CA ALA A 134 2.61 1.52 -11.17
C ALA A 134 3.78 0.93 -11.99
N SER A 135 4.53 -0.01 -11.41
CA SER A 135 5.58 -0.74 -12.11
C SER A 135 5.02 -1.53 -13.29
N LEU A 136 3.87 -2.20 -13.09
CA LEU A 136 3.20 -2.96 -14.13
C LEU A 136 2.80 -2.10 -15.34
N ILE A 137 2.27 -0.90 -15.11
CA ILE A 137 1.93 0.05 -16.20
C ILE A 137 3.18 0.40 -16.99
N ARG A 138 4.28 0.69 -16.31
CA ARG A 138 5.55 0.99 -16.96
C ARG A 138 6.01 -0.17 -17.86
N HIS A 139 6.01 -1.38 -17.34
CA HIS A 139 6.38 -2.58 -18.12
C HIS A 139 5.40 -2.88 -19.26
N ALA A 140 4.10 -2.57 -19.09
CA ALA A 140 3.12 -2.68 -20.17
C ALA A 140 3.43 -1.72 -21.34
N ILE A 141 3.93 -0.52 -21.03
CA ILE A 141 4.31 0.47 -22.04
C ILE A 141 5.60 0.05 -22.74
N LEU A 142 6.59 -0.42 -22.00
CA LEU A 142 7.88 -0.85 -22.53
C LEU A 142 7.77 -2.19 -23.30
N GLY A 143 6.80 -3.05 -22.94
CA GLY A 143 6.62 -4.36 -23.56
C GLY A 143 7.74 -5.35 -23.24
N ASP A 144 8.42 -5.19 -22.12
CA ASP A 144 9.62 -5.92 -21.73
C ASP A 144 9.36 -7.08 -20.74
N LEU A 145 8.10 -7.29 -20.33
CA LEU A 145 7.73 -8.32 -19.38
C LEU A 145 7.04 -9.51 -20.06
N ASP A 146 7.38 -10.72 -19.61
CA ASP A 146 6.71 -11.93 -20.08
C ASP A 146 5.22 -11.95 -19.70
N PRO A 147 4.31 -12.41 -20.58
CA PRO A 147 2.86 -12.41 -20.27
C PRO A 147 2.47 -13.21 -19.02
N GLY A 148 3.27 -14.19 -18.61
CA GLY A 148 3.07 -14.94 -17.38
C GLY A 148 3.33 -14.09 -16.14
N ASP A 149 4.48 -13.44 -16.11
CA ASP A 149 4.91 -12.56 -15.02
C ASP A 149 4.03 -11.32 -14.91
N PHE A 150 3.63 -10.76 -16.08
CA PHE A 150 2.67 -9.65 -16.11
C PHE A 150 1.36 -9.99 -15.39
N ARG A 151 0.78 -11.17 -15.67
CA ARG A 151 -0.48 -11.59 -15.03
C ARG A 151 -0.31 -11.85 -13.53
N GLN A 152 0.82 -12.41 -13.11
CA GLN A 152 1.11 -12.64 -11.69
C GLN A 152 1.25 -11.31 -10.93
N LEU A 153 2.02 -10.37 -11.46
CA LEU A 153 2.19 -9.04 -10.86
C LEU A 153 0.86 -8.27 -10.82
N ALA A 154 0.06 -8.35 -11.89
CA ALA A 154 -1.26 -7.73 -11.92
C ALA A 154 -2.18 -8.30 -10.83
N ALA A 155 -2.20 -9.62 -10.68
CA ALA A 155 -3.00 -10.29 -9.65
C ALA A 155 -2.52 -9.90 -8.24
N VAL A 156 -1.21 -9.98 -7.98
CA VAL A 156 -0.63 -9.63 -6.67
C VAL A 156 -0.88 -8.16 -6.33
N GLY A 157 -0.60 -7.22 -7.24
CA GLY A 157 -0.81 -5.79 -7.03
C GLY A 157 -2.27 -5.47 -6.74
N THR A 158 -3.20 -6.04 -7.53
CA THR A 158 -4.65 -5.86 -7.34
C THR A 158 -5.12 -6.44 -6.01
N VAL A 159 -4.71 -7.65 -5.67
CA VAL A 159 -5.07 -8.31 -4.41
C VAL A 159 -4.57 -7.50 -3.22
N LEU A 160 -3.32 -7.05 -3.22
CA LEU A 160 -2.75 -6.24 -2.14
C LEU A 160 -3.47 -4.89 -1.99
N PHE A 161 -3.77 -4.22 -3.10
CA PHE A 161 -4.54 -2.98 -3.08
C PHE A 161 -5.91 -3.16 -2.43
N PHE A 162 -6.68 -4.17 -2.87
CA PHE A 162 -8.00 -4.42 -2.31
C PHE A 162 -7.96 -4.97 -0.89
N LEU A 163 -6.99 -5.81 -0.53
CA LEU A 163 -6.79 -6.25 0.85
C LEU A 163 -6.51 -5.06 1.77
N GLY A 164 -5.61 -4.15 1.36
CA GLY A 164 -5.33 -2.93 2.11
C GLY A 164 -6.58 -2.08 2.30
N LYS A 165 -7.34 -1.87 1.23
CA LYS A 165 -8.61 -1.14 1.28
C LYS A 165 -9.64 -1.81 2.21
N GLN A 166 -9.83 -3.12 2.08
CA GLN A 166 -10.81 -3.89 2.85
C GLN A 166 -10.43 -4.00 4.33
N TYR A 167 -9.14 -4.20 4.65
CA TYR A 167 -8.69 -4.32 6.03
C TYR A 167 -8.98 -3.04 6.84
N GLY A 168 -8.79 -1.87 6.25
CA GLY A 168 -9.19 -0.60 6.86
C GLY A 168 -10.70 -0.53 7.13
N TYR A 169 -11.51 -1.18 6.29
CA TYR A 169 -12.96 -1.18 6.39
C TYR A 169 -13.50 -2.24 7.38
N TYR A 170 -12.99 -3.47 7.35
CA TYR A 170 -13.50 -4.62 8.13
C TYR A 170 -12.76 -4.89 9.44
N GLY A 171 -11.55 -4.38 9.64
CA GLY A 171 -10.72 -4.62 10.82
C GLY A 171 -11.39 -4.31 12.17
N ARG A 172 -12.56 -3.70 12.14
CA ARG A 172 -13.38 -3.39 13.33
C ARG A 172 -14.30 -4.54 13.77
N SER A 173 -14.85 -5.33 12.87
CA SER A 173 -15.76 -6.42 13.26
C SER A 173 -15.02 -7.51 14.04
N LEU A 174 -13.81 -7.84 13.61
CA LEU A 174 -12.96 -8.83 14.30
C LEU A 174 -12.49 -8.34 15.68
N SER A 175 -12.21 -7.04 15.84
CA SER A 175 -11.76 -6.49 17.13
C SER A 175 -12.90 -6.34 18.15
N CYS A 176 -14.15 -6.12 17.71
CA CYS A 176 -15.30 -6.09 18.59
C CYS A 176 -15.64 -7.49 19.14
N ASP A 177 -15.60 -8.51 18.28
CA ASP A 177 -15.95 -9.89 18.67
C ASP A 177 -14.92 -10.54 19.61
N LEU A 178 -13.64 -10.15 19.49
CA LEU A 178 -12.57 -10.70 20.34
C LEU A 178 -12.42 -10.01 21.71
N THR A 179 -12.93 -8.77 21.86
CA THR A 179 -12.73 -7.96 23.09
C THR A 179 -13.96 -7.90 23.98
N TYR A 180 -15.13 -8.16 23.45
CA TYR A 180 -16.39 -8.20 24.19
C TYR A 180 -17.03 -9.58 23.98
N GLY A 181 -17.26 -10.31 25.10
CA GLY A 181 -18.03 -11.56 25.10
C GLY A 181 -19.44 -11.36 24.52
N PRO A 182 -20.31 -12.39 24.59
CA PRO A 182 -21.54 -12.51 23.80
C PRO A 182 -22.64 -11.44 23.99
N THR A 183 -22.35 -10.36 24.71
CA THR A 183 -23.24 -9.20 24.84
C THR A 183 -22.52 -7.91 24.52
N PRO A 184 -22.40 -7.52 23.24
CA PRO A 184 -21.81 -6.23 22.90
C PRO A 184 -22.75 -5.08 23.31
N PRO A 185 -22.24 -3.97 23.90
CA PRO A 185 -23.02 -2.75 24.03
C PRO A 185 -23.39 -2.25 22.62
N PRO A 186 -24.56 -1.57 22.47
CA PRO A 186 -25.03 -1.14 21.17
C PRO A 186 -23.96 -0.22 20.51
N CYS A 187 -23.33 -0.68 19.46
CA CYS A 187 -22.53 0.15 18.58
C CYS A 187 -23.49 1.17 17.96
N SER A 188 -23.53 2.40 18.49
CA SER A 188 -24.29 3.49 17.88
C SER A 188 -23.90 3.60 16.41
N ARG A 189 -24.92 3.50 15.55
CA ARG A 189 -24.88 3.72 14.10
C ARG A 189 -24.40 5.12 13.78
#